data_34f3d9e00e3d48f932415ff725c33d33
#
_entry.id   34f3d9e00e3d48f932415ff725c33d33
#
_cell.length_a   1.000
_cell.length_b   1.000
_cell.length_c   1.000
_cell.angle_alpha   90.00
_cell.angle_beta   90.00
_cell.angle_gamma   90.00
#
_symmetry.space_group_name_H-M   'P 1'
#
loop_
_entity.id
_entity.type
_entity.pdbx_description
1 polymer ?
#
loop_
_entity_poly.entity_id
_entity_poly.type
_entity_poly.pdbx_seq_one_letter_code
_entity_poly.pdbx_strand_id
1 'polypeptide(L)'
;NAKGMKERFMGTDAGKAFSAAGVVARDWGWRHASRKDFALRHVDFTIQPGERVLLLGASGAGKSTLMSGLAGVLGGDDEGELEGELLIDGVDARQARGRSGLVLQDPDAQTILERVGDDTAFGCENLNLPKDEIWSRVRSSLDIVGLGYMKLDRSTRRLSGGQRQRASLARGLAL
;
A
#
# COMPACT_ATOMS: atom_id res chain seq x y z
N ASN A 1 16.25 -0.18 19.19
CA ASN A 1 17.43 -1.00 18.89
C ASN A 1 17.22 -1.64 17.52
N ALA A 2 17.83 -1.04 16.47
CA ALA A 2 17.61 -1.38 15.06
C ALA A 2 17.97 -2.85 14.70
N LYS A 3 18.76 -3.52 15.51
CA LYS A 3 19.17 -4.91 15.31
C LYS A 3 18.04 -5.91 15.65
N GLY A 4 17.24 -5.63 16.68
CA GLY A 4 16.10 -6.47 17.05
C GLY A 4 14.88 -6.34 16.13
N MET A 5 14.82 -5.26 15.33
CA MET A 5 13.76 -5.07 14.36
C MET A 5 14.04 -5.79 13.04
N LYS A 6 15.31 -5.95 12.67
CA LYS A 6 15.70 -6.73 11.47
C LYS A 6 15.41 -8.23 11.61
N GLU A 7 15.58 -8.79 12.80
CA GLU A 7 15.36 -10.23 13.05
C GLU A 7 13.87 -10.60 13.13
N ARG A 8 12.98 -9.65 13.48
CA ARG A 8 11.53 -9.88 13.47
C ARG A 8 10.89 -9.85 12.07
N PHE A 9 11.57 -9.25 11.09
CA PHE A 9 11.12 -9.22 9.69
C PHE A 9 11.65 -10.40 8.86
N MET A 10 12.57 -11.21 9.40
CA MET A 10 12.96 -12.48 8.83
C MET A 10 12.11 -13.58 9.49
N GLY A 11 10.82 -13.60 9.16
CA GLY A 11 9.93 -14.68 9.56
C GLY A 11 10.38 -15.99 8.94
N THR A 12 10.67 -16.94 9.78
CA THR A 12 10.72 -18.35 9.42
C THR A 12 9.34 -18.76 8.96
N ASP A 13 9.09 -18.86 7.66
CA ASP A 13 8.64 -20.12 7.09
C ASP A 13 8.47 -20.11 5.57
N ALA A 14 8.80 -21.22 5.04
CA ALA A 14 8.83 -21.73 3.71
C ALA A 14 7.67 -21.33 2.79
N GLY A 15 7.98 -20.68 1.68
CA GLY A 15 7.12 -20.71 0.52
C GLY A 15 6.76 -19.36 -0.10
N LYS A 16 7.68 -18.79 -0.81
CA LYS A 16 7.75 -17.50 -1.50
C LYS A 16 8.20 -16.37 -0.58
N ALA A 17 9.51 -16.20 -0.49
CA ALA A 17 10.10 -14.95 -0.02
C ALA A 17 9.44 -13.82 -0.83
N PHE A 18 8.71 -12.92 -0.15
CA PHE A 18 8.26 -11.68 -0.75
C PHE A 18 9.50 -10.90 -1.15
N SER A 19 9.84 -10.93 -2.43
CA SER A 19 10.88 -10.07 -2.96
C SER A 19 10.34 -8.66 -2.96
N ALA A 20 11.06 -7.74 -2.33
CA ALA A 20 10.71 -6.34 -2.43
C ALA A 20 10.76 -5.91 -3.90
N ALA A 21 9.75 -5.16 -4.33
CA ALA A 21 9.61 -4.71 -5.71
C ALA A 21 10.57 -3.56 -6.02
N GLY A 22 11.11 -3.53 -7.23
CA GLY A 22 11.78 -2.37 -7.80
C GLY A 22 10.78 -1.45 -8.49
N VAL A 23 11.03 -0.13 -8.46
CA VAL A 23 10.16 0.87 -9.10
C VAL A 23 10.98 1.71 -10.08
N VAL A 24 10.41 1.97 -11.25
CA VAL A 24 11.01 2.84 -12.26
C VAL A 24 9.96 3.80 -12.79
N ALA A 25 10.24 5.10 -12.73
CA ALA A 25 9.50 6.12 -13.46
C ALA A 25 10.37 6.66 -14.59
N ARG A 26 9.80 6.82 -15.80
CA ARG A 26 10.45 7.38 -16.98
C ARG A 26 9.54 8.41 -17.60
N ASP A 27 9.94 9.67 -17.53
CA ASP A 27 9.19 10.81 -18.06
C ASP A 27 7.71 10.79 -17.64
N TRP A 28 7.46 10.26 -16.41
CA TRP A 28 6.11 10.02 -15.94
C TRP A 28 5.40 11.32 -15.58
N GLY A 29 4.14 11.42 -15.98
CA GLY A 29 3.28 12.55 -15.65
C GLY A 29 1.83 12.15 -15.51
N TRP A 30 1.08 12.96 -14.75
CA TRP A 30 -0.35 12.77 -14.57
C TRP A 30 -1.08 14.11 -14.55
N ARG A 31 -2.14 14.23 -15.34
CA ARG A 31 -3.09 15.34 -15.34
C ARG A 31 -4.49 14.82 -15.04
N HIS A 32 -5.11 15.31 -13.99
CA HIS A 32 -6.51 15.00 -13.70
C HIS A 32 -7.44 15.58 -14.77
N ALA A 33 -8.49 14.86 -15.17
CA ALA A 33 -9.42 15.29 -16.23
C ALA A 33 -10.07 16.66 -15.94
N SER A 34 -10.30 16.97 -14.65
CA SER A 34 -10.88 18.23 -14.19
C SER A 34 -9.87 19.40 -14.17
N ARG A 35 -8.60 19.18 -14.50
CA ARG A 35 -7.53 20.19 -14.42
C ARG A 35 -6.91 20.46 -15.79
N LYS A 36 -6.48 21.72 -15.99
CA LYS A 36 -5.75 22.12 -17.20
C LYS A 36 -4.28 21.73 -17.13
N ASP A 37 -3.70 21.85 -15.93
CA ASP A 37 -2.28 21.63 -15.70
C ASP A 37 -2.02 20.23 -15.15
N PHE A 38 -0.86 19.69 -15.49
CA PHE A 38 -0.37 18.44 -14.93
C PHE A 38 -0.11 18.57 -13.41
N ALA A 39 -0.54 17.61 -12.65
CA ALA A 39 -0.19 17.49 -11.23
C ALA A 39 1.28 17.12 -11.05
N LEU A 40 1.81 16.32 -11.96
CA LEU A 40 3.21 15.92 -12.08
C LEU A 40 3.56 15.75 -13.55
N ARG A 41 4.78 16.10 -13.93
CA ARG A 41 5.29 15.95 -15.29
C ARG A 41 6.81 15.75 -15.27
N HIS A 42 7.32 14.98 -16.23
CA HIS A 42 8.75 14.71 -16.39
C HIS A 42 9.39 14.13 -15.11
N VAL A 43 8.71 13.17 -14.48
CA VAL A 43 9.22 12.52 -13.27
C VAL A 43 10.04 11.32 -13.65
N ASP A 44 11.33 11.36 -13.29
CA ASP A 44 12.30 10.29 -13.53
C ASP A 44 12.93 9.86 -12.21
N PHE A 45 12.79 8.58 -11.86
CA PHE A 45 13.50 7.98 -10.73
C PHE A 45 13.54 6.46 -10.83
N THR A 46 14.45 5.86 -10.05
CA THR A 46 14.51 4.41 -9.83
C THR A 46 14.62 4.14 -8.34
N ILE A 47 13.80 3.23 -7.82
CA ILE A 47 13.87 2.72 -6.46
C ILE A 47 14.27 1.26 -6.53
N GLN A 48 15.37 0.90 -5.85
CA GLN A 48 15.85 -0.48 -5.82
C GLN A 48 15.00 -1.34 -4.87
N PRO A 49 14.90 -2.66 -5.11
CA PRO A 49 14.23 -3.56 -4.19
C PRO A 49 14.72 -3.42 -2.75
N GLY A 50 13.81 -3.21 -1.80
CA GLY A 50 14.12 -3.02 -0.37
C GLY A 50 14.60 -1.63 0.02
N GLU A 51 14.72 -0.70 -0.91
CA GLU A 51 15.09 0.68 -0.63
C GLU A 51 13.98 1.40 0.15
N ARG A 52 14.38 2.24 1.11
CA ARG A 52 13.48 3.10 1.87
C ARG A 52 13.60 4.53 1.39
N VAL A 53 12.53 5.06 0.82
CA VAL A 53 12.49 6.39 0.22
C VAL A 53 11.63 7.33 1.04
N LEU A 54 12.13 8.52 1.33
CA LEU A 54 11.38 9.61 1.94
C LEU A 54 11.01 10.64 0.87
N LEU A 55 9.72 10.78 0.58
CA LEU A 55 9.20 11.75 -0.38
C LEU A 55 8.87 13.08 0.34
N LEU A 56 9.62 14.12 0.05
CA LEU A 56 9.44 15.45 0.62
C LEU A 56 8.93 16.44 -0.44
N GLY A 57 8.19 17.42 0.01
CA GLY A 57 7.68 18.51 -0.85
C GLY A 57 6.56 19.31 -0.18
N ALA A 58 6.31 20.51 -0.68
CA ALA A 58 5.24 21.38 -0.22
C ALA A 58 3.85 20.73 -0.38
N SER A 59 2.84 21.28 0.30
CA SER A 59 1.45 20.88 0.04
C SER A 59 1.10 21.23 -1.41
N GLY A 60 0.41 20.32 -2.11
CA GLY A 60 0.07 20.49 -3.52
C GLY A 60 1.18 20.12 -4.52
N ALA A 61 2.38 19.72 -4.08
CA ALA A 61 3.50 19.34 -4.97
C ALA A 61 3.32 17.98 -5.69
N GLY A 62 2.13 17.37 -5.67
CA GLY A 62 1.85 16.13 -6.39
C GLY A 62 2.23 14.85 -5.65
N LYS A 63 2.68 14.91 -4.36
CA LYS A 63 3.07 13.72 -3.59
C LYS A 63 1.99 12.64 -3.54
N SER A 64 0.75 13.03 -3.24
CA SER A 64 -0.39 12.10 -3.19
C SER A 64 -0.71 11.52 -4.57
N THR A 65 -0.53 12.31 -5.63
CA THR A 65 -0.71 11.85 -7.01
C THR A 65 0.33 10.79 -7.36
N LEU A 66 1.60 11.00 -7.00
CA LEU A 66 2.64 9.99 -7.20
C LEU A 66 2.34 8.71 -6.42
N MET A 67 1.95 8.82 -5.15
CA MET A 67 1.57 7.65 -4.33
C MET A 67 0.38 6.89 -4.90
N SER A 68 -0.63 7.60 -5.42
CA SER A 68 -1.77 6.99 -6.10
C SER A 68 -1.37 6.33 -7.41
N GLY A 69 -0.43 6.92 -8.17
CA GLY A 69 0.15 6.30 -9.36
C GLY A 69 0.86 5.00 -9.02
N LEU A 70 1.73 5.00 -8.00
CA LEU A 70 2.42 3.80 -7.50
C LEU A 70 1.47 2.71 -7.00
N ALA A 71 0.34 3.10 -6.44
CA ALA A 71 -0.70 2.16 -6.01
C ALA A 71 -1.54 1.61 -7.17
N GLY A 72 -1.33 2.10 -8.39
CA GLY A 72 -2.09 1.68 -9.57
C GLY A 72 -3.58 2.11 -9.54
N VAL A 73 -3.91 3.13 -8.73
CA VAL A 73 -5.29 3.63 -8.58
C VAL A 73 -5.58 4.86 -9.45
N LEU A 74 -4.59 5.33 -10.21
CA LEU A 74 -4.78 6.36 -11.23
C LEU A 74 -4.88 5.70 -12.61
N GLY A 75 -5.71 6.25 -13.50
CA GLY A 75 -5.68 5.90 -14.91
C GLY A 75 -6.91 5.20 -15.44
N GLY A 76 -8.10 5.43 -14.87
CA GLY A 76 -9.36 5.22 -15.59
C GLY A 76 -9.40 6.18 -16.78
N ASP A 77 -9.95 5.73 -17.92
CA ASP A 77 -9.99 6.52 -19.17
C ASP A 77 -10.64 7.90 -19.01
N ASP A 78 -11.55 8.04 -18.02
CA ASP A 78 -12.25 9.28 -17.70
C ASP A 78 -11.59 10.10 -16.57
N GLU A 79 -10.52 9.60 -15.94
CA GLU A 79 -9.94 10.20 -14.73
C GLU A 79 -8.83 11.21 -15.03
N GLY A 80 -8.14 11.07 -16.16
CA GLY A 80 -7.05 11.97 -16.52
C GLY A 80 -6.19 11.51 -17.69
N GLU A 81 -5.07 12.17 -17.84
CA GLU A 81 -4.09 11.93 -18.89
C GLU A 81 -2.76 11.50 -18.27
N LEU A 82 -2.23 10.40 -18.77
CA LEU A 82 -0.95 9.84 -18.37
C LEU A 82 0.10 10.09 -19.43
N GLU A 83 1.29 10.53 -19.00
CA GLU A 83 2.49 10.59 -19.84
C GLU A 83 3.56 9.66 -19.28
N GLY A 84 4.42 9.12 -20.14
CA GLY A 84 5.54 8.27 -19.76
C GLY A 84 5.16 6.93 -19.13
N GLU A 85 6.04 6.39 -18.31
CA GLU A 85 5.93 5.06 -17.72
C GLU A 85 6.16 5.08 -16.21
N LEU A 86 5.33 4.33 -15.46
CA LEU A 86 5.55 4.02 -14.05
C LEU A 86 5.45 2.50 -13.87
N LEU A 87 6.58 1.88 -13.60
CA LEU A 87 6.72 0.42 -13.59
C LEU A 87 7.04 -0.09 -12.19
N ILE A 88 6.42 -1.21 -11.80
CA ILE A 88 6.73 -1.99 -10.60
C ILE A 88 7.18 -3.38 -11.08
N ASP A 89 8.44 -3.73 -10.82
CA ASP A 89 9.09 -4.95 -11.35
C ASP A 89 8.94 -5.08 -12.87
N GLY A 90 9.03 -3.96 -13.60
CA GLY A 90 8.91 -3.93 -15.05
C GLY A 90 7.48 -4.03 -15.59
N VAL A 91 6.46 -4.08 -14.73
CA VAL A 91 5.04 -4.11 -15.10
C VAL A 91 4.42 -2.74 -14.81
N ASP A 92 3.57 -2.23 -15.72
CA ASP A 92 2.82 -0.99 -15.50
C ASP A 92 2.11 -1.02 -14.15
N ALA A 93 2.27 0.05 -13.34
CA ALA A 93 1.73 0.12 -11.98
C ALA A 93 0.22 -0.16 -11.94
N ARG A 94 -0.53 0.23 -12.97
CA ARG A 94 -1.98 -0.02 -13.09
C ARG A 94 -2.32 -1.50 -13.25
N GLN A 95 -1.39 -2.29 -13.77
CA GLN A 95 -1.52 -3.74 -13.98
C GLN A 95 -0.88 -4.55 -12.85
N ALA A 96 -0.01 -3.91 -12.06
CA ALA A 96 0.73 -4.54 -10.97
C ALA A 96 -0.09 -4.65 -9.66
N ARG A 97 -1.38 -4.98 -9.77
CA ARG A 97 -2.30 -5.08 -8.63
C ARG A 97 -1.78 -6.06 -7.58
N GLY A 98 -1.86 -5.67 -6.31
CA GLY A 98 -1.38 -6.48 -5.18
C GLY A 98 0.14 -6.45 -4.96
N ARG A 99 0.92 -5.74 -5.81
CA ARG A 99 2.36 -5.54 -5.62
C ARG A 99 2.71 -4.29 -4.83
N SER A 100 1.77 -3.36 -4.69
CA SER A 100 1.90 -2.16 -3.87
C SER A 100 0.68 -1.96 -2.98
N GLY A 101 0.90 -1.59 -1.73
CA GLY A 101 -0.14 -1.20 -0.79
C GLY A 101 -0.09 0.30 -0.52
N LEU A 102 -1.24 0.96 -0.51
CA LEU A 102 -1.38 2.38 -0.19
C LEU A 102 -2.03 2.56 1.19
N VAL A 103 -1.33 3.27 2.07
CA VAL A 103 -1.88 3.70 3.35
C VAL A 103 -2.12 5.21 3.28
N LEU A 104 -3.38 5.62 3.36
CA LEU A 104 -3.77 7.02 3.29
C LEU A 104 -3.56 7.72 4.65
N GLN A 105 -3.53 9.05 4.60
CA GLN A 105 -3.33 9.88 5.79
C GLN A 105 -4.52 9.81 6.76
N ASP A 106 -5.75 9.67 6.24
CA ASP A 106 -6.97 9.56 7.03
C ASP A 106 -7.35 8.09 7.27
N PRO A 107 -7.18 7.56 8.50
CA PRO A 107 -7.53 6.19 8.82
C PRO A 107 -9.04 5.92 8.77
N ASP A 108 -9.86 6.95 9.01
CA ASP A 108 -11.32 6.79 9.02
C ASP A 108 -11.86 6.60 7.60
N ALA A 109 -11.25 7.27 6.61
CA ALA A 109 -11.55 7.07 5.19
C ALA A 109 -11.11 5.69 4.66
N GLN A 110 -10.25 4.99 5.39
CA GLN A 110 -9.72 3.69 4.98
C GLN A 110 -10.48 2.49 5.54
N THR A 111 -11.23 2.66 6.62
CA THR A 111 -12.00 1.56 7.23
C THR A 111 -13.18 1.20 6.33
N ILE A 112 -13.13 0.00 5.77
CA ILE A 112 -14.13 -0.50 4.81
C ILE A 112 -15.15 -1.38 5.52
N LEU A 113 -14.68 -2.25 6.43
CA LEU A 113 -15.50 -3.25 7.09
C LEU A 113 -15.58 -3.03 8.60
N GLU A 114 -16.64 -3.55 9.21
CA GLU A 114 -16.95 -3.30 10.61
C GLU A 114 -16.04 -4.06 11.58
N ARG A 115 -15.46 -5.19 11.17
CA ARG A 115 -14.61 -6.04 12.03
C ARG A 115 -13.15 -5.91 11.61
N VAL A 116 -12.27 -5.85 12.60
CA VAL A 116 -10.82 -5.70 12.37
C VAL A 116 -10.25 -6.80 11.49
N GLY A 117 -10.66 -8.06 11.73
CA GLY A 117 -10.19 -9.19 10.93
C GLY A 117 -10.63 -9.09 9.48
N ASP A 118 -11.91 -8.82 9.25
CA ASP A 118 -12.50 -8.73 7.91
C ASP A 118 -11.92 -7.52 7.15
N ASP A 119 -11.76 -6.37 7.82
CA ASP A 119 -11.16 -5.17 7.23
C ASP A 119 -9.70 -5.40 6.82
N THR A 120 -8.95 -6.14 7.65
CA THR A 120 -7.56 -6.50 7.33
C THR A 120 -7.49 -7.53 6.19
N ALA A 121 -8.44 -8.45 6.10
CA ALA A 121 -8.52 -9.49 5.08
C ALA A 121 -8.96 -8.98 3.70
N PHE A 122 -9.62 -7.82 3.64
CA PHE A 122 -10.30 -7.31 2.45
C PHE A 122 -9.45 -7.33 1.18
N GLY A 123 -8.20 -6.88 1.25
CA GLY A 123 -7.29 -6.88 0.09
C GLY A 123 -6.92 -8.30 -0.37
N CYS A 124 -6.69 -9.20 0.57
CA CYS A 124 -6.38 -10.61 0.27
C CYS A 124 -7.57 -11.34 -0.38
N GLU A 125 -8.80 -11.03 0.07
CA GLU A 125 -10.03 -11.57 -0.52
C GLU A 125 -10.19 -11.11 -1.97
N ASN A 126 -9.92 -9.83 -2.26
CA ASN A 126 -9.96 -9.29 -3.62
C ASN A 126 -8.91 -9.92 -4.55
N LEU A 127 -7.83 -10.45 -4.00
CA LEU A 127 -6.81 -11.21 -4.75
C LEU A 127 -7.17 -12.70 -4.89
N ASN A 128 -8.34 -13.13 -4.37
CA ASN A 128 -8.79 -14.53 -4.36
C ASN A 128 -7.76 -15.50 -3.74
N LEU A 129 -7.08 -15.08 -2.67
CA LEU A 129 -6.16 -15.95 -1.95
C LEU A 129 -6.92 -17.08 -1.23
N PRO A 130 -6.28 -18.25 -1.00
CA PRO A 130 -6.85 -19.33 -0.18
C PRO A 130 -7.18 -18.83 1.24
N LYS A 131 -8.32 -19.29 1.78
CA LYS A 131 -8.85 -18.84 3.08
C LYS A 131 -7.83 -18.97 4.22
N ASP A 132 -7.13 -20.09 4.28
CA ASP A 132 -6.13 -20.34 5.33
C ASP A 132 -4.94 -19.38 5.22
N GLU A 133 -4.53 -19.05 3.99
CA GLU A 133 -3.49 -18.07 3.73
C GLU A 133 -3.93 -16.67 4.15
N ILE A 134 -5.17 -16.28 3.84
CA ILE A 134 -5.74 -14.98 4.25
C ILE A 134 -5.63 -14.81 5.76
N TRP A 135 -6.14 -15.76 6.53
CA TRP A 135 -6.13 -15.64 7.98
C TRP A 135 -4.75 -15.73 8.61
N SER A 136 -3.83 -16.46 7.99
CA SER A 136 -2.41 -16.47 8.38
C SER A 136 -1.77 -15.09 8.18
N ARG A 137 -1.97 -14.47 7.03
CA ARG A 137 -1.47 -13.13 6.70
C ARG A 137 -2.07 -12.05 7.61
N VAL A 138 -3.40 -12.11 7.85
CA VAL A 138 -4.11 -11.20 8.76
C VAL A 138 -3.51 -11.23 10.16
N ARG A 139 -3.30 -12.43 10.72
CA ARG A 139 -2.72 -12.57 12.08
C ARG A 139 -1.30 -12.01 12.11
N SER A 140 -0.46 -12.40 11.16
CA SER A 140 0.92 -11.95 11.06
C SER A 140 1.02 -10.42 10.91
N SER A 141 0.21 -9.82 10.06
CA SER A 141 0.21 -8.36 9.85
C SER A 141 -0.25 -7.59 11.10
N LEU A 142 -1.27 -8.09 11.81
CA LEU A 142 -1.71 -7.51 13.07
C LEU A 142 -0.63 -7.63 14.16
N ASP A 143 0.09 -8.74 14.22
CA ASP A 143 1.21 -8.93 15.15
C ASP A 143 2.35 -7.94 14.87
N ILE A 144 2.71 -7.75 13.60
CA ILE A 144 3.76 -6.82 13.15
C ILE A 144 3.48 -5.40 13.63
N VAL A 145 2.22 -4.95 13.54
CA VAL A 145 1.83 -3.59 13.97
C VAL A 145 1.50 -3.49 15.46
N GLY A 146 1.70 -4.56 16.24
CA GLY A 146 1.45 -4.60 17.68
C GLY A 146 -0.04 -4.61 18.04
N LEU A 147 -0.89 -5.20 17.19
CA LEU A 147 -2.32 -5.42 17.42
C LEU A 147 -2.70 -6.91 17.55
N GLY A 148 -1.75 -7.81 17.63
CA GLY A 148 -1.97 -9.25 17.69
C GLY A 148 -2.80 -9.72 18.88
N TYR A 149 -2.84 -8.94 19.98
CA TYR A 149 -3.71 -9.18 21.13
C TYR A 149 -5.20 -8.95 20.83
N MET A 150 -5.50 -8.33 19.68
CA MET A 150 -6.86 -7.90 19.36
C MET A 150 -7.68 -9.06 18.79
N LYS A 151 -8.93 -9.19 19.25
CA LYS A 151 -9.86 -10.15 18.67
C LYS A 151 -10.23 -9.71 17.24
N LEU A 152 -10.28 -10.63 16.31
CA LEU A 152 -10.59 -10.36 14.90
C LEU A 152 -12.02 -9.86 14.70
N ASP A 153 -12.95 -10.23 15.58
CA ASP A 153 -14.35 -9.81 15.58
C ASP A 153 -14.57 -8.42 16.23
N ARG A 154 -13.52 -7.80 16.75
CA ARG A 154 -13.62 -6.46 17.35
C ARG A 154 -14.07 -5.45 16.32
N SER A 155 -15.05 -4.60 16.70
CA SER A 155 -15.53 -3.52 15.86
C SER A 155 -14.43 -2.46 15.61
N THR A 156 -14.22 -2.10 14.36
CA THR A 156 -13.30 -1.05 13.91
C THR A 156 -13.67 0.31 14.49
N ARG A 157 -14.96 0.57 14.72
CA ARG A 157 -15.48 1.80 15.33
C ARG A 157 -15.01 2.01 16.77
N ARG A 158 -14.65 0.92 17.46
CA ARG A 158 -14.18 0.95 18.86
C ARG A 158 -12.66 1.05 18.98
N LEU A 159 -11.97 1.31 17.89
CA LEU A 159 -10.53 1.53 17.89
C LEU A 159 -10.20 2.97 18.24
N SER A 160 -9.12 3.18 19.01
CA SER A 160 -8.52 4.50 19.13
C SER A 160 -7.92 4.97 17.80
N GLY A 161 -7.67 6.27 17.62
CA GLY A 161 -7.04 6.79 16.40
C GLY A 161 -5.73 6.07 16.06
N GLY A 162 -4.86 5.86 17.04
CA GLY A 162 -3.61 5.12 16.82
C GLY A 162 -3.81 3.62 16.51
N GLN A 163 -4.86 2.99 17.05
CA GLN A 163 -5.21 1.62 16.69
C GLN A 163 -5.76 1.53 15.27
N ARG A 164 -6.60 2.47 14.84
CA ARG A 164 -7.10 2.55 13.46
C ARG A 164 -5.96 2.72 12.46
N GLN A 165 -5.02 3.62 12.75
CA GLN A 165 -3.85 3.84 11.90
C GLN A 165 -2.99 2.58 11.76
N ARG A 166 -2.76 1.86 12.85
CA ARG A 166 -2.04 0.59 12.81
C ARG A 166 -2.83 -0.52 12.10
N ALA A 167 -4.15 -0.58 12.25
CA ALA A 167 -5.00 -1.53 11.52
C ALA A 167 -4.97 -1.27 10.00
N SER A 168 -5.02 0.00 9.56
CA SER A 168 -4.82 0.36 8.15
C SER A 168 -3.46 -0.09 7.62
N LEU A 169 -2.41 0.07 8.42
CA LEU A 169 -1.08 -0.43 8.06
C LEU A 169 -1.06 -1.96 7.96
N ALA A 170 -1.69 -2.67 8.91
CA ALA A 170 -1.80 -4.13 8.87
C ALA A 170 -2.49 -4.62 7.60
N ARG A 171 -3.56 -3.94 7.15
CA ARG A 171 -4.24 -4.26 5.90
C ARG A 171 -3.31 -4.15 4.68
N GLY A 172 -2.49 -3.11 4.62
CA GLY A 172 -1.49 -2.97 3.56
C GLY A 172 -0.38 -4.03 3.62
N LEU A 173 -0.02 -4.49 4.81
CA LEU A 173 1.01 -5.53 5.02
C LEU A 173 0.48 -6.95 4.78
N ALA A 174 -0.83 -7.17 4.81
CA ALA A 174 -1.44 -8.48 4.56
C ALA A 174 -1.46 -8.84 3.06
N LEU A 175 -1.36 -7.84 2.17
CA LEU A 175 -1.28 -8.01 0.71
C LEU A 175 0.05 -8.61 0.29
#